data_8885dbb573fdfea7d74130720d1eebdf
#
_entry.id   8885dbb573fdfea7d74130720d1eebdf
#
_cell.length_a   1.000
_cell.length_b   1.000
_cell.length_c   1.000
_cell.angle_alpha   90.00
_cell.angle_beta   90.00
_cell.angle_gamma   90.00
#
_symmetry.space_group_name_H-M   'P 1'
#
loop_
_entity.id
_entity.type
_entity.pdbx_description
1 polymer ?
#
loop_
_entity_poly.entity_id
_entity_poly.type
_entity_poly.pdbx_seq_one_letter_code
_entity_poly.pdbx_strand_id
1 'polypeptide(L)'
;MCVIGLGLIGGSVLRAAARAGRDVFGASDVAVADPRAEPTVAAALERAASEDALVVLAVPLPAVDEVLRLMAKHAPECLLTDVVSVKEPVAAAVAKRLPGARYAGGHPMAGKSASGWDAGSADLFDGAAWVVTTEEDTSPEAWREAVTLALDCGAQVVPTTAREHDAAVARISHLPHLLAAVLAATGAEGGSLALSLAAGSFADGTRVMGTRPELVLAMCEGNRAHLLDAVDDALGRLGAARGSLASTGGLAATIRAGHEGREALNDLRAAGAEEIPIDLTDPEAFETLRDLGTAGGRLTRLEGDTAIGTLPV
;
A
#
# COMPACT_ATOMS: atom_id res chain seq x y z
N MET A 1 11.05 -6.13 16.97
CA MET A 1 10.05 -5.40 16.13
C MET A 1 8.66 -5.65 16.69
N CYS A 2 7.82 -4.62 16.76
CA CYS A 2 6.46 -4.65 17.31
C CYS A 2 5.42 -4.35 16.22
N VAL A 3 4.44 -5.24 15.99
CA VAL A 3 3.36 -5.04 15.01
C VAL A 3 2.05 -4.74 15.73
N ILE A 4 1.46 -3.59 15.46
CA ILE A 4 0.16 -3.18 16.01
C ILE A 4 -0.93 -3.37 14.95
N GLY A 5 -1.82 -4.34 15.22
CA GLY A 5 -2.86 -4.81 14.29
C GLY A 5 -2.47 -6.14 13.64
N LEU A 6 -2.90 -7.26 14.20
CA LEU A 6 -2.56 -8.61 13.74
C LEU A 6 -3.66 -9.19 12.82
N GLY A 7 -4.11 -8.39 11.85
CA GLY A 7 -5.00 -8.86 10.77
C GLY A 7 -4.25 -9.59 9.64
N LEU A 8 -4.83 -9.61 8.44
CA LEU A 8 -4.18 -10.19 7.25
C LEU A 8 -2.79 -9.62 7.01
N ILE A 9 -2.66 -8.29 6.92
CA ILE A 9 -1.39 -7.64 6.56
C ILE A 9 -0.41 -7.69 7.74
N GLY A 10 -0.77 -7.18 8.92
CA GLY A 10 0.12 -7.18 10.07
C GLY A 10 0.51 -8.57 10.55
N GLY A 11 -0.42 -9.55 10.50
CA GLY A 11 -0.12 -10.95 10.77
C GLY A 11 0.83 -11.58 9.73
N SER A 12 0.75 -11.15 8.47
CA SER A 12 1.70 -11.57 7.43
C SER A 12 3.08 -10.94 7.63
N VAL A 13 3.14 -9.63 7.96
CA VAL A 13 4.39 -8.94 8.30
C VAL A 13 5.09 -9.63 9.47
N LEU A 14 4.36 -9.92 10.55
CA LEU A 14 4.91 -10.60 11.72
C LEU A 14 5.47 -11.99 11.37
N ARG A 15 4.77 -12.76 10.53
CA ARG A 15 5.24 -14.09 10.09
C ARG A 15 6.43 -14.00 9.14
N ALA A 16 6.41 -13.09 8.17
CA ALA A 16 7.47 -12.91 7.19
C ALA A 16 8.77 -12.44 7.86
N ALA A 17 8.69 -11.45 8.74
CA ALA A 17 9.82 -10.96 9.50
C ALA A 17 10.39 -12.02 10.45
N ALA A 18 9.55 -12.83 11.10
CA ALA A 18 9.99 -13.98 11.90
C ALA A 18 10.72 -15.02 11.04
N ARG A 19 10.23 -15.31 9.84
CA ARG A 19 10.89 -16.20 8.86
C ARG A 19 12.27 -15.68 8.48
N ALA A 20 12.43 -14.37 8.37
CA ALA A 20 13.72 -13.72 8.11
C ALA A 20 14.66 -13.67 9.33
N GLY A 21 14.23 -14.18 10.49
CA GLY A 21 15.04 -14.26 11.71
C GLY A 21 14.95 -13.05 12.63
N ARG A 22 13.99 -12.12 12.39
CA ARG A 22 13.74 -10.99 13.30
C ARG A 22 13.05 -11.48 14.57
N ASP A 23 13.41 -10.90 15.71
CA ASP A 23 12.62 -11.02 16.93
C ASP A 23 11.38 -10.14 16.82
N VAL A 24 10.19 -10.77 16.90
CA VAL A 24 8.92 -10.13 16.56
C VAL A 24 7.85 -10.43 17.62
N PHE A 25 7.06 -9.42 17.93
CA PHE A 25 5.86 -9.52 18.75
C PHE A 25 4.83 -8.49 18.26
N GLY A 26 3.65 -8.51 18.80
CA GLY A 26 2.63 -7.52 18.40
C GLY A 26 1.37 -7.64 19.23
N ALA A 27 0.39 -6.77 18.95
CA ALA A 27 -0.90 -6.78 19.58
C ALA A 27 -2.02 -6.43 18.59
N SER A 28 -3.23 -6.84 18.93
CA SER A 28 -4.46 -6.52 18.20
C SER A 28 -5.60 -6.31 19.18
N ASP A 29 -6.64 -5.60 18.74
CA ASP A 29 -7.92 -5.46 19.41
C ASP A 29 -8.72 -6.78 19.43
N VAL A 30 -8.44 -7.66 18.48
CA VAL A 30 -8.98 -9.03 18.42
C VAL A 30 -7.94 -9.99 18.95
N ALA A 31 -8.37 -10.87 19.88
CA ALA A 31 -7.49 -11.89 20.44
C ALA A 31 -6.91 -12.82 19.35
N VAL A 32 -5.61 -13.01 19.38
CA VAL A 32 -4.88 -13.86 18.47
C VAL A 32 -4.20 -14.98 19.25
N ALA A 33 -4.39 -16.23 18.86
CA ALA A 33 -3.79 -17.39 19.50
C ALA A 33 -2.36 -17.63 18.98
N ASP A 34 -1.45 -16.71 19.30
CA ASP A 34 -0.03 -16.81 18.94
C ASP A 34 0.82 -16.36 20.15
N PRO A 35 1.90 -17.07 20.51
CA PRO A 35 2.74 -16.74 21.66
C PRO A 35 3.46 -15.38 21.56
N ARG A 36 3.52 -14.80 20.37
CA ARG A 36 4.10 -13.48 20.12
C ARG A 36 3.09 -12.34 20.29
N ALA A 37 1.81 -12.67 20.53
CA ALA A 37 0.77 -11.67 20.75
C ALA A 37 0.77 -11.21 22.22
N GLU A 38 0.98 -9.92 22.41
CA GLU A 38 0.83 -9.27 23.71
C GLU A 38 -0.67 -9.08 24.05
N PRO A 39 -1.04 -9.04 25.34
CA PRO A 39 -2.43 -8.98 25.74
C PRO A 39 -3.14 -7.67 25.36
N THR A 40 -2.39 -6.59 25.20
CA THR A 40 -2.92 -5.26 24.84
C THR A 40 -1.94 -4.48 23.98
N VAL A 41 -2.45 -3.52 23.20
CA VAL A 41 -1.62 -2.58 22.43
C VAL A 41 -0.68 -1.78 23.36
N ALA A 42 -1.15 -1.37 24.54
CA ALA A 42 -0.31 -0.66 25.50
C ALA A 42 0.87 -1.51 25.98
N ALA A 43 0.63 -2.79 26.35
CA ALA A 43 1.70 -3.70 26.75
C ALA A 43 2.72 -3.93 25.64
N ALA A 44 2.26 -4.09 24.39
CA ALA A 44 3.14 -4.23 23.24
C ALA A 44 4.01 -2.97 23.01
N LEU A 45 3.44 -1.78 23.16
CA LEU A 45 4.17 -0.51 23.04
C LEU A 45 5.16 -0.31 24.20
N GLU A 46 4.80 -0.64 25.43
CA GLU A 46 5.73 -0.61 26.59
C GLU A 46 6.92 -1.55 26.37
N ARG A 47 6.66 -2.75 25.87
CA ARG A 47 7.71 -3.69 25.49
C ARG A 47 8.56 -3.12 24.34
N ALA A 48 7.94 -2.53 23.31
CA ALA A 48 8.66 -1.90 22.20
C ALA A 48 9.61 -0.80 22.68
N ALA A 49 9.17 0.05 23.60
CA ALA A 49 9.99 1.09 24.20
C ALA A 49 11.18 0.51 24.99
N SER A 50 10.97 -0.59 25.74
CA SER A 50 12.04 -1.22 26.52
C SER A 50 13.11 -1.92 25.67
N GLU A 51 12.75 -2.35 24.47
CA GLU A 51 13.62 -3.07 23.53
C GLU A 51 14.10 -2.19 22.36
N ASP A 52 13.77 -0.89 22.34
CA ASP A 52 14.02 0.04 21.22
C ASP A 52 13.57 -0.56 19.86
N ALA A 53 12.38 -1.13 19.85
CA ALA A 53 11.87 -1.89 18.72
C ALA A 53 11.24 -0.97 17.64
N LEU A 54 11.42 -1.30 16.36
CA LEU A 54 10.62 -0.71 15.28
C LEU A 54 9.14 -1.05 15.52
N VAL A 55 8.29 -0.03 15.55
CA VAL A 55 6.82 -0.15 15.60
C VAL A 55 6.23 -0.10 14.20
N VAL A 56 5.41 -1.09 13.85
CA VAL A 56 4.72 -1.20 12.57
C VAL A 56 3.23 -1.03 12.79
N LEU A 57 2.62 0.05 12.29
CA LEU A 57 1.18 0.25 12.33
C LEU A 57 0.51 -0.54 11.19
N ALA A 58 -0.24 -1.55 11.56
CA ALA A 58 -0.96 -2.42 10.62
C ALA A 58 -2.48 -2.43 10.91
N VAL A 59 -3.01 -1.30 11.32
CA VAL A 59 -4.43 -1.08 11.61
C VAL A 59 -5.13 -0.35 10.47
N PRO A 60 -6.46 -0.48 10.34
CA PRO A 60 -7.22 0.33 9.39
C PRO A 60 -7.07 1.84 9.66
N LEU A 61 -7.10 2.66 8.60
CA LEU A 61 -6.92 4.11 8.69
C LEU A 61 -7.71 4.78 9.84
N PRO A 62 -8.99 4.46 10.09
CA PRO A 62 -9.74 5.08 11.20
C PRO A 62 -9.15 4.80 12.60
N ALA A 63 -8.39 3.72 12.77
CA ALA A 63 -7.79 3.35 14.05
C ALA A 63 -6.38 3.96 14.26
N VAL A 64 -5.77 4.54 13.24
CA VAL A 64 -4.40 5.08 13.29
C VAL A 64 -4.27 6.14 14.39
N ASP A 65 -5.19 7.09 14.48
CA ASP A 65 -5.14 8.19 15.47
C ASP A 65 -5.14 7.68 16.93
N GLU A 66 -5.92 6.63 17.20
CA GLU A 66 -5.97 5.99 18.52
C GLU A 66 -4.64 5.32 18.87
N VAL A 67 -4.09 4.54 17.94
CA VAL A 67 -2.81 3.85 18.16
C VAL A 67 -1.67 4.86 18.33
N LEU A 68 -1.65 5.93 17.55
CA LEU A 68 -0.65 7.00 17.71
C LEU A 68 -0.76 7.72 19.06
N ARG A 69 -1.97 7.89 19.61
CA ARG A 69 -2.14 8.42 21.00
C ARG A 69 -1.54 7.48 22.05
N LEU A 70 -1.73 6.17 21.89
CA LEU A 70 -1.10 5.18 22.78
C LEU A 70 0.42 5.18 22.60
N MET A 71 0.92 5.27 21.36
CA MET A 71 2.35 5.33 21.08
C MET A 71 2.99 6.58 21.71
N ALA A 72 2.35 7.75 21.60
CA ALA A 72 2.82 8.98 22.24
C ALA A 72 2.98 8.85 23.76
N LYS A 73 2.19 7.98 24.38
CA LYS A 73 2.24 7.74 25.83
C LYS A 73 3.26 6.68 26.24
N HIS A 74 3.40 5.60 25.45
CA HIS A 74 4.11 4.39 25.88
C HIS A 74 5.43 4.14 25.13
N ALA A 75 5.57 4.65 23.87
CA ALA A 75 6.73 4.40 23.02
C ALA A 75 7.06 5.58 22.08
N PRO A 76 7.15 6.84 22.59
CA PRO A 76 7.28 8.02 21.73
C PRO A 76 8.59 8.08 20.94
N GLU A 77 9.65 7.43 21.42
CA GLU A 77 10.99 7.48 20.84
C GLU A 77 11.29 6.32 19.88
N CYS A 78 10.39 5.34 19.76
CA CYS A 78 10.60 4.21 18.87
C CYS A 78 10.57 4.63 17.41
N LEU A 79 11.33 3.93 16.56
CA LEU A 79 11.19 4.02 15.11
C LEU A 79 9.80 3.59 14.70
N LEU A 80 9.22 4.27 13.72
CA LEU A 80 7.85 4.06 13.29
C LEU A 80 7.78 3.86 11.77
N THR A 81 7.05 2.84 11.37
CA THR A 81 6.55 2.66 10.01
C THR A 81 5.09 2.21 10.04
N ASP A 82 4.46 2.17 8.89
CA ASP A 82 3.10 1.64 8.75
C ASP A 82 2.94 0.79 7.48
N VAL A 83 1.79 0.14 7.34
CA VAL A 83 1.42 -0.63 6.15
C VAL A 83 0.02 -0.23 5.64
N VAL A 84 -0.43 0.97 5.95
CA VAL A 84 -1.73 1.50 5.56
C VAL A 84 -1.74 1.85 4.07
N SER A 85 -2.89 1.67 3.42
CA SER A 85 -3.03 1.84 1.97
C SER A 85 -3.02 3.28 1.46
N VAL A 86 -2.99 4.27 2.35
CA VAL A 86 -2.88 5.71 2.05
C VAL A 86 -1.80 6.33 2.89
N LYS A 87 -1.03 7.29 2.35
CA LYS A 87 0.18 7.81 3.03
C LYS A 87 0.00 9.21 3.59
N GLU A 88 -0.55 10.15 2.83
CA GLU A 88 -0.72 11.53 3.32
C GLU A 88 -1.54 11.63 4.61
N PRO A 89 -2.70 10.94 4.77
CA PRO A 89 -3.45 10.98 6.02
C PRO A 89 -2.70 10.38 7.21
N VAL A 90 -1.90 9.32 6.99
CA VAL A 90 -1.09 8.71 8.04
C VAL A 90 0.04 9.65 8.46
N ALA A 91 0.79 10.20 7.49
CA ALA A 91 1.86 11.18 7.76
C ALA A 91 1.34 12.40 8.52
N ALA A 92 0.17 12.94 8.14
CA ALA A 92 -0.48 14.04 8.84
C ALA A 92 -0.88 13.67 10.28
N ALA A 93 -1.38 12.45 10.50
CA ALA A 93 -1.71 11.95 11.83
C ALA A 93 -0.47 11.77 12.71
N VAL A 94 0.63 11.24 12.14
CA VAL A 94 1.93 11.12 12.83
C VAL A 94 2.46 12.48 13.23
N ALA A 95 2.55 13.42 12.29
CA ALA A 95 3.03 14.79 12.57
C ALA A 95 2.22 15.49 13.66
N LYS A 96 0.90 15.23 13.72
CA LYS A 96 0.01 15.79 14.74
C LYS A 96 0.16 15.14 16.10
N ARG A 97 0.32 13.82 16.19
CA ARG A 97 0.30 13.04 17.45
C ARG A 97 1.67 12.79 18.04
N LEU A 98 2.67 12.71 17.19
CA LEU A 98 4.07 12.45 17.52
C LEU A 98 4.99 13.44 16.81
N PRO A 99 4.94 14.74 17.16
CA PRO A 99 5.82 15.73 16.54
C PRO A 99 7.28 15.31 16.74
N GLY A 100 8.03 15.23 15.63
CA GLY A 100 9.44 14.81 15.64
C GLY A 100 9.65 13.28 15.65
N ALA A 101 8.59 12.49 15.43
CA ALA A 101 8.73 11.04 15.31
C ALA A 101 9.70 10.65 14.19
N ARG A 102 10.55 9.65 14.45
CA ARG A 102 11.38 9.00 13.43
C ARG A 102 10.50 8.06 12.63
N TYR A 103 9.91 8.55 11.55
CA TYR A 103 8.90 7.88 10.77
C TYR A 103 9.27 7.76 9.30
N ALA A 104 8.96 6.61 8.70
CA ALA A 104 8.90 6.38 7.26
C ALA A 104 7.64 5.58 6.94
N GLY A 105 6.75 6.13 6.12
CA GLY A 105 5.51 5.46 5.74
C GLY A 105 5.76 4.26 4.84
N GLY A 106 4.93 3.22 4.96
CA GLY A 106 5.01 2.02 4.14
C GLY A 106 3.65 1.61 3.57
N HIS A 107 3.67 0.92 2.43
CA HIS A 107 2.47 0.28 1.88
C HIS A 107 2.85 -0.93 1.02
N PRO A 108 2.67 -2.16 1.53
CA PRO A 108 2.82 -3.36 0.70
C PRO A 108 1.66 -3.46 -0.29
N MET A 109 1.96 -3.49 -1.59
CA MET A 109 0.98 -3.63 -2.67
C MET A 109 0.55 -5.09 -2.81
N ALA A 110 0.06 -5.67 -1.72
CA ALA A 110 -0.36 -7.06 -1.61
C ALA A 110 -1.61 -7.19 -0.73
N GLY A 111 -2.47 -8.15 -1.06
CA GLY A 111 -3.70 -8.40 -0.33
C GLY A 111 -4.44 -9.62 -0.85
N LYS A 112 -5.44 -10.05 -0.07
CA LYS A 112 -6.37 -11.13 -0.42
C LYS A 112 -7.79 -10.69 -0.10
N SER A 113 -8.79 -11.36 -0.66
CA SER A 113 -10.20 -11.15 -0.30
C SER A 113 -10.53 -11.63 1.12
N ALA A 114 -9.77 -12.59 1.64
CA ALA A 114 -9.87 -13.03 3.03
C ALA A 114 -9.27 -12.01 4.00
N SER A 115 -9.72 -11.99 5.26
CA SER A 115 -9.27 -11.06 6.29
C SER A 115 -9.02 -11.77 7.62
N GLY A 116 -8.38 -11.07 8.56
CA GLY A 116 -8.06 -11.59 9.89
C GLY A 116 -6.73 -12.33 9.94
N TRP A 117 -6.37 -12.77 11.14
CA TRP A 117 -5.12 -13.45 11.43
C TRP A 117 -4.90 -14.73 10.61
N ASP A 118 -5.94 -15.58 10.50
CA ASP A 118 -5.85 -16.88 9.83
C ASP A 118 -5.63 -16.77 8.32
N ALA A 119 -5.97 -15.65 7.72
CA ALA A 119 -5.71 -15.37 6.31
C ALA A 119 -4.25 -14.96 6.03
N GLY A 120 -3.49 -14.62 7.06
CA GLY A 120 -2.09 -14.17 6.96
C GLY A 120 -1.15 -15.29 6.53
N SER A 121 -0.12 -14.92 5.74
CA SER A 121 0.92 -15.83 5.23
C SER A 121 2.27 -15.12 5.24
N ALA A 122 3.32 -15.85 5.57
CA ALA A 122 4.69 -15.32 5.47
C ALA A 122 5.11 -14.98 4.03
N ASP A 123 4.47 -15.61 3.03
CA ASP A 123 4.79 -15.44 1.61
C ASP A 123 3.94 -14.37 0.92
N LEU A 124 3.11 -13.63 1.69
CA LEU A 124 2.16 -12.67 1.11
C LEU A 124 2.84 -11.57 0.29
N PHE A 125 4.06 -11.23 0.65
CA PHE A 125 4.80 -10.11 0.07
C PHE A 125 5.89 -10.53 -0.91
N ASP A 126 6.11 -11.83 -1.12
CA ASP A 126 7.18 -12.34 -2.00
C ASP A 126 7.04 -11.76 -3.41
N GLY A 127 8.04 -10.97 -3.85
CA GLY A 127 8.06 -10.26 -5.13
C GLY A 127 7.09 -9.08 -5.27
N ALA A 128 6.30 -8.78 -4.25
CA ALA A 128 5.38 -7.64 -4.28
C ALA A 128 6.14 -6.30 -4.25
N ALA A 129 5.54 -5.26 -4.84
CA ALA A 129 5.99 -3.90 -4.61
C ALA A 129 5.62 -3.49 -3.17
N TRP A 130 6.55 -2.84 -2.47
CA TRP A 130 6.31 -2.25 -1.17
C TRP A 130 6.79 -0.80 -1.20
N VAL A 131 5.87 0.14 -1.14
CA VAL A 131 6.21 1.55 -1.10
C VAL A 131 6.82 1.90 0.25
N VAL A 132 7.94 2.65 0.23
CA VAL A 132 8.48 3.34 1.41
C VAL A 132 8.57 4.82 1.11
N THR A 133 7.90 5.65 1.92
CA THR A 133 7.91 7.10 1.69
C THR A 133 9.31 7.67 1.96
N THR A 134 9.73 8.52 1.03
CA THR A 134 11.09 9.07 0.96
C THR A 134 10.96 10.58 0.78
N GLU A 135 10.51 11.28 1.86
CA GLU A 135 10.41 12.74 1.89
C GLU A 135 11.78 13.35 2.18
N GLU A 136 11.94 14.66 1.99
CA GLU A 136 13.18 15.37 2.31
C GLU A 136 13.50 15.31 3.82
N ASP A 137 12.46 15.32 4.67
CA ASP A 137 12.56 15.28 6.12
C ASP A 137 12.35 13.88 6.73
N THR A 138 12.26 12.84 5.90
CA THR A 138 12.15 11.45 6.39
C THR A 138 13.41 11.09 7.18
N SER A 139 13.25 10.55 8.40
CA SER A 139 14.36 10.03 9.18
C SER A 139 15.11 8.93 8.42
N PRO A 140 16.42 9.11 8.14
CA PRO A 140 17.19 8.09 7.43
C PRO A 140 17.22 6.73 8.14
N GLU A 141 17.19 6.75 9.47
CA GLU A 141 17.17 5.55 10.30
C GLU A 141 15.83 4.81 10.16
N ALA A 142 14.70 5.52 10.28
CA ALA A 142 13.37 4.94 10.10
C ALA A 142 13.16 4.45 8.67
N TRP A 143 13.67 5.20 7.67
CA TRP A 143 13.63 4.79 6.27
C TRP A 143 14.41 3.48 6.05
N ARG A 144 15.64 3.40 6.56
CA ARG A 144 16.49 2.20 6.43
C ARG A 144 15.81 0.98 7.05
N GLU A 145 15.23 1.14 8.24
CA GLU A 145 14.53 0.05 8.92
C GLU A 145 13.25 -0.38 8.18
N ALA A 146 12.47 0.55 7.63
CA ALA A 146 11.29 0.26 6.83
C ALA A 146 11.66 -0.47 5.52
N VAL A 147 12.73 -0.03 4.83
CA VAL A 147 13.26 -0.70 3.64
C VAL A 147 13.75 -2.10 3.98
N THR A 148 14.56 -2.25 5.04
CA THR A 148 15.06 -3.55 5.47
C THR A 148 13.92 -4.50 5.81
N LEU A 149 12.88 -4.02 6.51
CA LEU A 149 11.68 -4.82 6.80
C LEU A 149 11.00 -5.31 5.52
N ALA A 150 10.79 -4.42 4.55
CA ALA A 150 10.14 -4.79 3.29
C ALA A 150 10.94 -5.85 2.53
N LEU A 151 12.27 -5.69 2.44
CA LEU A 151 13.18 -6.66 1.81
C LEU A 151 13.20 -8.00 2.57
N ASP A 152 13.24 -8.00 3.90
CA ASP A 152 13.15 -9.21 4.74
C ASP A 152 11.83 -9.95 4.56
N CYS A 153 10.74 -9.22 4.24
CA CYS A 153 9.46 -9.81 3.88
C CYS A 153 9.41 -10.36 2.45
N GLY A 154 10.50 -10.28 1.67
CA GLY A 154 10.57 -10.76 0.28
C GLY A 154 10.03 -9.78 -0.75
N ALA A 155 9.71 -8.54 -0.37
CA ALA A 155 9.20 -7.51 -1.25
C ALA A 155 10.34 -6.76 -1.98
N GLN A 156 9.97 -5.97 -2.98
CA GLN A 156 10.82 -5.00 -3.67
C GLN A 156 10.34 -3.58 -3.31
N VAL A 157 11.25 -2.71 -2.89
CA VAL A 157 10.86 -1.40 -2.39
C VAL A 157 10.73 -0.37 -3.52
N VAL A 158 9.64 0.38 -3.52
CA VAL A 158 9.43 1.54 -4.39
C VAL A 158 9.54 2.80 -3.53
N PRO A 159 10.66 3.53 -3.61
CA PRO A 159 10.80 4.81 -2.93
C PRO A 159 10.02 5.90 -3.66
N THR A 160 9.19 6.65 -2.94
CA THR A 160 8.40 7.75 -3.51
C THR A 160 7.88 8.65 -2.39
N THR A 161 7.30 9.80 -2.71
CA THR A 161 6.63 10.65 -1.72
C THR A 161 5.24 10.11 -1.35
N ALA A 162 4.71 10.50 -0.19
CA ALA A 162 3.34 10.19 0.22
C ALA A 162 2.31 10.68 -0.82
N ARG A 163 2.52 11.89 -1.33
CA ARG A 163 1.65 12.52 -2.33
C ARG A 163 1.65 11.76 -3.67
N GLU A 164 2.83 11.42 -4.18
CA GLU A 164 2.95 10.68 -5.44
C GLU A 164 2.37 9.27 -5.32
N HIS A 165 2.63 8.60 -4.18
CA HIS A 165 1.99 7.34 -3.85
C HIS A 165 0.47 7.46 -3.90
N ASP A 166 -0.12 8.41 -3.16
CA ASP A 166 -1.58 8.55 -3.05
C ASP A 166 -2.22 8.92 -4.41
N ALA A 167 -1.54 9.73 -5.23
CA ALA A 167 -1.96 10.02 -6.60
C ALA A 167 -1.90 8.77 -7.51
N ALA A 168 -0.84 7.96 -7.39
CA ALA A 168 -0.70 6.74 -8.19
C ALA A 168 -1.76 5.70 -7.81
N VAL A 169 -1.93 5.39 -6.50
CA VAL A 169 -2.90 4.37 -6.06
C VAL A 169 -4.35 4.82 -6.28
N ALA A 170 -4.63 6.12 -6.32
CA ALA A 170 -5.94 6.63 -6.72
C ALA A 170 -6.33 6.13 -8.12
N ARG A 171 -5.39 6.12 -9.07
CA ARG A 171 -5.62 5.70 -10.46
C ARG A 171 -5.63 4.18 -10.64
N ILE A 172 -4.74 3.45 -9.95
CA ILE A 172 -4.51 2.01 -10.22
C ILE A 172 -5.21 1.08 -9.22
N SER A 173 -5.73 1.62 -8.13
CA SER A 173 -6.39 0.84 -7.07
C SER A 173 -7.76 1.42 -6.71
N HIS A 174 -7.84 2.67 -6.26
CA HIS A 174 -9.06 3.22 -5.70
C HIS A 174 -10.14 3.46 -6.76
N LEU A 175 -9.78 4.08 -7.90
CA LEU A 175 -10.69 4.24 -9.04
C LEU A 175 -11.19 2.89 -9.59
N PRO A 176 -10.35 1.86 -9.79
CA PRO A 176 -10.82 0.51 -10.12
C PRO A 176 -11.86 -0.06 -9.16
N HIS A 177 -11.71 0.14 -7.83
CA HIS A 177 -12.71 -0.30 -6.87
C HIS A 177 -14.03 0.45 -7.02
N LEU A 178 -13.98 1.77 -7.20
CA LEU A 178 -15.18 2.58 -7.42
C LEU A 178 -15.89 2.21 -8.73
N LEU A 179 -15.14 2.03 -9.82
CA LEU A 179 -15.70 1.60 -11.10
C LEU A 179 -16.30 0.19 -11.01
N ALA A 180 -15.67 -0.72 -10.29
CA ALA A 180 -16.19 -2.06 -10.03
C ALA A 180 -17.50 -2.01 -9.24
N ALA A 181 -17.64 -1.10 -8.26
CA ALA A 181 -18.87 -0.90 -7.51
C ALA A 181 -20.00 -0.40 -8.40
N VAL A 182 -19.73 0.60 -9.24
CA VAL A 182 -20.69 1.13 -10.21
C VAL A 182 -21.10 0.05 -11.22
N LEU A 183 -20.12 -0.71 -11.75
CA LEU A 183 -20.39 -1.80 -12.70
C LEU A 183 -21.26 -2.90 -12.07
N ALA A 184 -20.95 -3.32 -10.85
CA ALA A 184 -21.70 -4.35 -10.14
C ALA A 184 -23.15 -3.91 -9.89
N ALA A 185 -23.37 -2.66 -9.44
CA ALA A 185 -24.70 -2.10 -9.20
C ALA A 185 -25.50 -2.02 -10.50
N THR A 186 -24.90 -1.46 -11.57
CA THR A 186 -25.54 -1.35 -12.89
C THR A 186 -25.92 -2.73 -13.46
N GLY A 187 -25.04 -3.74 -13.32
CA GLY A 187 -25.36 -5.10 -13.75
C GLY A 187 -26.49 -5.74 -12.96
N ALA A 188 -26.55 -5.49 -11.65
CA ALA A 188 -27.63 -6.01 -10.78
C ALA A 188 -28.99 -5.38 -11.10
N GLU A 189 -29.05 -4.10 -11.50
CA GLU A 189 -30.28 -3.44 -11.94
C GLU A 189 -30.90 -4.07 -13.21
N GLY A 190 -30.11 -4.77 -14.00
CA GLY A 190 -30.59 -5.59 -15.13
C GLY A 190 -31.39 -6.83 -14.73
N GLY A 191 -31.52 -7.10 -13.44
CA GLY A 191 -32.29 -8.19 -12.85
C GLY A 191 -31.72 -9.59 -13.10
N SER A 192 -32.56 -10.63 -12.82
CA SER A 192 -32.11 -12.02 -12.86
C SER A 192 -31.63 -12.47 -14.25
N LEU A 193 -32.20 -11.92 -15.32
CA LEU A 193 -31.74 -12.25 -16.67
C LEU A 193 -30.30 -11.76 -16.89
N ALA A 194 -30.01 -10.50 -16.59
CA ALA A 194 -28.66 -9.96 -16.74
C ALA A 194 -27.64 -10.74 -15.89
N LEU A 195 -27.96 -11.01 -14.62
CA LEU A 195 -27.08 -11.75 -13.73
C LEU A 195 -26.89 -13.22 -14.17
N SER A 196 -27.92 -13.86 -14.74
CA SER A 196 -27.80 -15.25 -15.26
C SER A 196 -26.91 -15.36 -16.50
N LEU A 197 -26.71 -14.25 -17.22
CA LEU A 197 -25.83 -14.15 -18.40
C LEU A 197 -24.43 -13.64 -18.03
N ALA A 198 -24.19 -13.29 -16.75
CA ALA A 198 -22.90 -12.78 -16.30
C ALA A 198 -21.80 -13.84 -16.48
N ALA A 199 -20.77 -13.48 -17.23
CA ALA A 199 -19.63 -14.34 -17.54
C ALA A 199 -18.31 -13.68 -17.09
N GLY A 200 -17.17 -14.16 -17.59
CA GLY A 200 -15.84 -13.75 -17.16
C GLY A 200 -15.63 -12.24 -17.11
N SER A 201 -16.07 -11.50 -18.14
CA SER A 201 -15.87 -10.04 -18.16
C SER A 201 -16.54 -9.31 -16.99
N PHE A 202 -17.76 -9.73 -16.62
CA PHE A 202 -18.47 -9.14 -15.47
C PHE A 202 -17.84 -9.61 -14.14
N ALA A 203 -17.53 -10.89 -14.02
CA ALA A 203 -16.89 -11.46 -12.83
C ALA A 203 -15.52 -10.80 -12.56
N ASP A 204 -14.68 -10.67 -13.59
CA ASP A 204 -13.36 -10.02 -13.48
C ASP A 204 -13.48 -8.53 -13.14
N GLY A 205 -14.39 -7.82 -13.83
CA GLY A 205 -14.60 -6.39 -13.61
C GLY A 205 -15.19 -6.02 -12.25
N THR A 206 -15.87 -6.98 -11.58
CA THR A 206 -16.49 -6.77 -10.26
C THR A 206 -15.80 -7.51 -9.13
N ARG A 207 -14.75 -8.29 -9.41
CA ARG A 207 -14.07 -9.17 -8.46
C ARG A 207 -13.65 -8.49 -7.16
N VAL A 208 -13.15 -7.25 -7.25
CA VAL A 208 -12.69 -6.50 -6.08
C VAL A 208 -13.82 -6.07 -5.14
N MET A 209 -15.09 -6.16 -5.56
CA MET A 209 -16.25 -5.91 -4.70
C MET A 209 -16.57 -7.08 -3.76
N GLY A 210 -15.85 -8.20 -3.84
CA GLY A 210 -15.82 -9.23 -2.81
C GLY A 210 -15.07 -8.82 -1.53
N THR A 211 -14.35 -7.69 -1.56
CA THR A 211 -13.70 -7.10 -0.38
C THR A 211 -14.75 -6.50 0.56
N ARG A 212 -14.48 -6.52 1.87
CA ARG A 212 -15.37 -5.91 2.86
C ARG A 212 -15.57 -4.41 2.58
N PRO A 213 -16.82 -3.91 2.57
CA PRO A 213 -17.12 -2.53 2.21
C PRO A 213 -16.37 -1.50 3.07
N GLU A 214 -16.19 -1.76 4.38
CA GLU A 214 -15.54 -0.83 5.30
C GLU A 214 -14.08 -0.57 4.93
N LEU A 215 -13.38 -1.56 4.37
CA LEU A 215 -11.99 -1.41 3.92
C LEU A 215 -11.92 -0.57 2.65
N VAL A 216 -12.85 -0.79 1.71
CA VAL A 216 -12.93 -0.01 0.47
C VAL A 216 -13.29 1.44 0.78
N LEU A 217 -14.25 1.69 1.68
CA LEU A 217 -14.61 3.03 2.14
C LEU A 217 -13.43 3.75 2.77
N ALA A 218 -12.75 3.12 3.75
CA ALA A 218 -11.61 3.72 4.43
C ALA A 218 -10.48 4.11 3.44
N MET A 219 -10.21 3.27 2.45
CA MET A 219 -9.21 3.51 1.42
C MET A 219 -9.63 4.66 0.47
N CYS A 220 -10.84 4.62 -0.06
CA CYS A 220 -11.32 5.61 -1.04
C CYS A 220 -11.55 6.99 -0.39
N GLU A 221 -12.20 7.03 0.78
CA GLU A 221 -12.47 8.27 1.50
C GLU A 221 -11.20 8.88 2.11
N GLY A 222 -10.25 8.03 2.53
CA GLY A 222 -8.95 8.46 3.01
C GLY A 222 -8.09 9.13 1.93
N ASN A 223 -8.28 8.76 0.66
CA ASN A 223 -7.58 9.35 -0.49
C ASN A 223 -8.50 10.24 -1.36
N ARG A 224 -9.41 10.94 -0.72
CA ARG A 224 -10.50 11.66 -1.39
C ARG A 224 -10.03 12.64 -2.46
N ALA A 225 -9.00 13.43 -2.20
CA ALA A 225 -8.55 14.47 -3.12
C ALA A 225 -8.03 13.86 -4.43
N HIS A 226 -7.08 12.96 -4.36
CA HIS A 226 -6.51 12.30 -5.55
C HIS A 226 -7.51 11.37 -6.24
N LEU A 227 -8.41 10.75 -5.48
CA LEU A 227 -9.47 9.94 -6.09
C LEU A 227 -10.45 10.78 -6.87
N LEU A 228 -10.80 12.01 -6.42
CA LEU A 228 -11.67 12.92 -7.15
C LEU A 228 -11.06 13.29 -8.50
N ASP A 229 -9.77 13.62 -8.54
CA ASP A 229 -9.06 13.92 -9.79
C ASP A 229 -9.08 12.71 -10.76
N ALA A 230 -8.86 11.50 -10.23
CA ALA A 230 -8.92 10.27 -11.04
C ALA A 230 -10.34 9.98 -11.57
N VAL A 231 -11.36 10.27 -10.77
CA VAL A 231 -12.78 10.13 -11.16
C VAL A 231 -13.15 11.13 -12.24
N ASP A 232 -12.72 12.39 -12.13
CA ASP A 232 -12.99 13.42 -13.13
C ASP A 232 -12.39 13.05 -14.50
N ASP A 233 -11.15 12.54 -14.52
CA ASP A 233 -10.51 12.01 -15.73
C ASP A 233 -11.32 10.84 -16.33
N ALA A 234 -11.78 9.90 -15.50
CA ALA A 234 -12.57 8.75 -15.94
C ALA A 234 -13.94 9.18 -16.48
N LEU A 235 -14.62 10.13 -15.82
CA LEU A 235 -15.89 10.70 -16.29
C LEU A 235 -15.73 11.43 -17.62
N GLY A 236 -14.63 12.17 -17.82
CA GLY A 236 -14.33 12.80 -19.09
C GLY A 236 -14.21 11.79 -20.24
N ARG A 237 -13.47 10.69 -20.02
CA ARG A 237 -13.33 9.59 -20.99
C ARG A 237 -14.65 8.87 -21.25
N LEU A 238 -15.43 8.59 -20.21
CA LEU A 238 -16.73 7.94 -20.32
C LEU A 238 -17.75 8.85 -21.03
N GLY A 239 -17.72 10.17 -20.76
CA GLY A 239 -18.52 11.17 -21.45
C GLY A 239 -18.23 11.23 -22.96
N ALA A 240 -16.95 11.20 -23.34
CA ALA A 240 -16.54 11.14 -24.74
C ALA A 240 -17.04 9.86 -25.44
N ALA A 241 -16.89 8.70 -24.77
CA ALA A 241 -17.38 7.41 -25.28
C ALA A 241 -18.92 7.44 -25.48
N ARG A 242 -19.65 7.96 -24.48
CA ARG A 242 -21.12 8.13 -24.58
C ARG A 242 -21.52 9.06 -25.75
N GLY A 243 -20.81 10.19 -25.92
CA GLY A 243 -21.04 11.11 -27.02
C GLY A 243 -20.84 10.45 -28.39
N SER A 244 -19.77 9.67 -28.53
CA SER A 244 -19.48 8.89 -29.74
C SER A 244 -20.56 7.83 -30.01
N LEU A 245 -21.02 7.09 -29.01
CA LEU A 245 -22.13 6.15 -29.16
C LEU A 245 -23.43 6.82 -29.62
N ALA A 246 -23.72 8.00 -29.07
CA ALA A 246 -24.96 8.74 -29.42
C ALA A 246 -24.93 9.35 -30.82
N SER A 247 -23.75 9.61 -31.40
CA SER A 247 -23.61 10.29 -32.70
C SER A 247 -23.27 9.34 -33.84
N THR A 248 -22.09 8.72 -33.77
CA THR A 248 -21.55 7.88 -34.85
C THR A 248 -21.60 6.39 -34.56
N GLY A 249 -21.85 6.00 -33.30
CA GLY A 249 -21.76 4.65 -32.81
C GLY A 249 -20.32 4.12 -32.64
N GLY A 250 -19.30 4.94 -32.94
CA GLY A 250 -17.92 4.52 -32.99
C GLY A 250 -17.21 4.61 -31.63
N LEU A 251 -16.62 3.51 -31.15
CA LEU A 251 -15.82 3.44 -29.90
C LEU A 251 -14.33 3.20 -30.12
N ALA A 252 -13.88 3.22 -31.38
CA ALA A 252 -12.51 2.80 -31.73
C ALA A 252 -11.41 3.55 -30.94
N ALA A 253 -11.57 4.87 -30.75
CA ALA A 253 -10.59 5.66 -30.00
C ALA A 253 -10.53 5.27 -28.51
N THR A 254 -11.69 5.10 -27.88
CA THR A 254 -11.78 4.70 -26.46
C THR A 254 -11.17 3.30 -26.23
N ILE A 255 -11.53 2.34 -27.09
CA ILE A 255 -11.05 0.96 -26.97
C ILE A 255 -9.54 0.88 -27.23
N ARG A 256 -9.04 1.61 -28.24
CA ARG A 256 -7.61 1.67 -28.53
C ARG A 256 -6.81 2.23 -27.35
N ALA A 257 -7.22 3.36 -26.79
CA ALA A 257 -6.56 3.96 -25.64
C ALA A 257 -6.53 3.01 -24.42
N GLY A 258 -7.62 2.26 -24.20
CA GLY A 258 -7.64 1.23 -23.14
C GLY A 258 -6.69 0.07 -23.42
N HIS A 259 -6.59 -0.38 -24.68
CA HIS A 259 -5.67 -1.42 -25.09
C HIS A 259 -4.19 -0.98 -24.92
N GLU A 260 -3.85 0.22 -25.40
CA GLU A 260 -2.52 0.81 -25.25
C GLU A 260 -2.10 0.90 -23.75
N GLY A 261 -3.02 1.31 -22.86
CA GLY A 261 -2.75 1.32 -21.42
C GLY A 261 -2.51 -0.08 -20.84
N ARG A 262 -3.17 -1.11 -21.37
CA ARG A 262 -2.92 -2.50 -20.97
C ARG A 262 -1.58 -3.03 -21.49
N GLU A 263 -1.22 -2.68 -22.73
CA GLU A 263 0.08 -3.04 -23.31
C GLU A 263 1.22 -2.38 -22.53
N ALA A 264 1.13 -1.10 -22.20
CA ALA A 264 2.12 -0.41 -21.38
C ALA A 264 2.39 -1.13 -20.03
N LEU A 265 1.34 -1.65 -19.38
CA LEU A 265 1.53 -2.46 -18.17
C LEU A 265 2.25 -3.78 -18.44
N ASN A 266 1.95 -4.44 -19.57
CA ASN A 266 2.59 -5.69 -19.95
C ASN A 266 4.06 -5.46 -20.30
N ASP A 267 4.36 -4.39 -21.04
CA ASP A 267 5.72 -4.00 -21.43
C ASP A 267 6.58 -3.70 -20.19
N LEU A 268 6.05 -2.93 -19.24
CA LEU A 268 6.73 -2.67 -17.97
C LEU A 268 7.04 -3.95 -17.18
N ARG A 269 6.13 -4.94 -17.22
CA ARG A 269 6.33 -6.22 -16.53
C ARG A 269 7.30 -7.16 -17.24
N ALA A 270 7.41 -7.03 -18.56
CA ALA A 270 8.31 -7.82 -19.41
C ALA A 270 9.69 -7.19 -19.58
N ALA A 271 9.85 -5.92 -19.22
CA ALA A 271 11.09 -5.18 -19.31
C ALA A 271 12.20 -5.90 -18.55
N GLY A 272 13.39 -5.85 -19.12
CA GLY A 272 14.64 -6.23 -18.44
C GLY A 272 14.86 -5.34 -17.21
N ALA A 273 15.88 -5.64 -16.43
CA ALA A 273 16.25 -4.84 -15.27
C ALA A 273 17.74 -4.50 -15.31
N GLU A 274 18.08 -3.22 -15.22
CA GLU A 274 19.44 -2.74 -15.03
C GLU A 274 19.66 -2.40 -13.56
N GLU A 275 20.74 -2.91 -12.95
CA GLU A 275 21.08 -2.59 -11.55
C GLU A 275 21.72 -1.21 -11.46
N ILE A 276 21.27 -0.42 -10.50
CA ILE A 276 21.78 0.93 -10.20
C ILE A 276 22.16 0.99 -8.72
N PRO A 277 23.45 1.14 -8.38
CA PRO A 277 23.86 1.40 -7.01
C PRO A 277 23.61 2.87 -6.65
N ILE A 278 23.07 3.10 -5.46
CA ILE A 278 22.80 4.43 -4.88
C ILE A 278 23.54 4.52 -3.55
N ASP A 279 24.45 5.48 -3.44
CA ASP A 279 25.19 5.76 -2.20
C ASP A 279 24.27 6.54 -1.23
N LEU A 280 23.92 5.91 -0.12
CA LEU A 280 23.05 6.50 0.90
C LEU A 280 23.75 7.53 1.79
N THR A 281 25.07 7.70 1.62
CA THR A 281 25.83 8.77 2.30
C THR A 281 25.84 10.08 1.53
N ASP A 282 25.41 10.05 0.24
CA ASP A 282 25.26 11.23 -0.58
C ASP A 282 24.12 12.11 -0.03
N PRO A 283 24.33 13.42 0.15
CA PRO A 283 23.25 14.36 0.54
C PRO A 283 22.02 14.32 -0.39
N GLU A 284 22.19 13.98 -1.67
CA GLU A 284 21.13 13.90 -2.67
C GLU A 284 20.54 12.48 -2.79
N ALA A 285 20.93 11.53 -1.92
CA ALA A 285 20.49 10.13 -1.99
C ALA A 285 18.96 9.98 -2.03
N PHE A 286 18.24 10.74 -1.23
CA PHE A 286 16.77 10.67 -1.17
C PHE A 286 16.11 11.22 -2.44
N GLU A 287 16.71 12.21 -3.10
CA GLU A 287 16.27 12.65 -4.43
C GLU A 287 16.48 11.56 -5.47
N THR A 288 17.68 10.99 -5.53
CA THR A 288 18.02 9.86 -6.43
C THR A 288 17.09 8.66 -6.22
N LEU A 289 16.74 8.36 -4.97
CA LEU A 289 15.79 7.29 -4.65
C LEU A 289 14.38 7.60 -5.20
N ARG A 290 13.89 8.83 -5.05
CA ARG A 290 12.59 9.24 -5.62
C ARG A 290 12.59 9.17 -7.14
N ASP A 291 13.68 9.60 -7.78
CA ASP A 291 13.86 9.51 -9.23
C ASP A 291 13.81 8.05 -9.71
N LEU A 292 14.48 7.14 -8.99
CA LEU A 292 14.38 5.70 -9.24
C LEU A 292 12.91 5.24 -9.20
N GLY A 293 12.17 5.57 -8.15
CA GLY A 293 10.77 5.19 -8.02
C GLY A 293 9.87 5.78 -9.11
N THR A 294 10.07 7.06 -9.44
CA THR A 294 9.33 7.77 -10.51
C THR A 294 9.58 7.13 -11.89
N ALA A 295 10.79 6.63 -12.13
CA ALA A 295 11.14 5.90 -13.35
C ALA A 295 10.62 4.44 -13.37
N GLY A 296 9.85 4.02 -12.36
CA GLY A 296 9.32 2.66 -12.24
C GLY A 296 10.32 1.65 -11.67
N GLY A 297 11.47 2.13 -11.18
CA GLY A 297 12.49 1.31 -10.56
C GLY A 297 12.14 0.85 -9.15
N ARG A 298 12.93 -0.08 -8.62
CA ARG A 298 12.72 -0.69 -7.31
C ARG A 298 14.04 -0.98 -6.62
N LEU A 299 14.09 -0.88 -5.30
CA LEU A 299 15.21 -1.39 -4.52
C LEU A 299 15.02 -2.89 -4.28
N THR A 300 16.09 -3.64 -4.47
CA THR A 300 16.12 -5.11 -4.31
C THR A 300 16.98 -5.57 -3.13
N ARG A 301 17.93 -4.74 -2.69
CA ARG A 301 18.78 -5.03 -1.52
C ARG A 301 19.46 -3.78 -0.97
N LEU A 302 19.93 -3.88 0.26
CA LEU A 302 20.83 -2.92 0.91
C LEU A 302 22.17 -3.60 1.20
N GLU A 303 23.27 -2.94 0.85
CA GLU A 303 24.64 -3.41 1.07
C GLU A 303 25.43 -2.33 1.82
N GLY A 304 25.40 -2.39 3.17
CA GLY A 304 25.96 -1.31 3.99
C GLY A 304 25.26 0.03 3.70
N ASP A 305 26.04 1.00 3.24
CA ASP A 305 25.51 2.33 2.86
C ASP A 305 25.16 2.44 1.37
N THR A 306 25.05 1.33 0.67
CA THR A 306 24.62 1.32 -0.73
C THR A 306 23.26 0.65 -0.85
N ALA A 307 22.30 1.33 -1.46
CA ALA A 307 21.05 0.73 -1.91
C ALA A 307 21.20 0.28 -3.37
N ILE A 308 20.79 -0.96 -3.66
CA ILE A 308 20.80 -1.49 -5.03
C ILE A 308 19.38 -1.41 -5.57
N GLY A 309 19.22 -0.52 -6.53
CA GLY A 309 18.01 -0.36 -7.32
C GLY A 309 18.06 -1.16 -8.63
N THR A 310 16.88 -1.34 -9.24
CA THR A 310 16.73 -1.84 -10.61
C THR A 310 15.83 -0.90 -11.39
N LEU A 311 16.20 -0.53 -12.61
CA LEU A 311 15.36 0.17 -13.56
C LEU A 311 14.85 -0.79 -14.64
N PRO A 312 13.58 -0.66 -15.07
CA PRO A 312 13.09 -1.36 -16.25
C PRO A 312 13.73 -0.79 -17.52
N VAL A 313 14.26 -1.67 -18.40
CA VAL A 313 14.94 -1.35 -19.66
C VAL A 313 14.39 -2.16 -20.83
#